data_bffd2345245c9703f58d82a85f81b703
#
_entry.id   bffd2345245c9703f58d82a85f81b703
#
_cell.length_a   1.000
_cell.length_b   1.000
_cell.length_c   1.000
_cell.angle_alpha   90.00
_cell.angle_beta   90.00
_cell.angle_gamma   90.00
#
_symmetry.space_group_name_H-M   'P 1'
#
loop_
_entity.id
_entity.type
_entity.pdbx_description
1 polymer ?
#
loop_
_entity_poly.entity_id
_entity_poly.type
_entity_poly.pdbx_seq_one_letter_code
_entity_poly.pdbx_strand_id
1 'polypeptide(L)'
;LQRYKFLQKFLKESKQFGAQRRASEAKAFEISLENLSRNAGYSDVIRLVWSMETALINEMQKYFEPKKIDEISVFIKIDEFGKTKIVFEKNGKVLKTMPAKLKKNKYIEEIKEVNKNLTEQYRRSKKMLEEAMEDGTEFYNYEIKNLMENPVISPLLDTLVFKSENNLGYYSDGSLVTVNGEIIELEENKMLKIAHALDLYNSGKWSEYQQDLFTKEIKQPFKQVFREIYVKTADEKGKDNSLRYAGHQIQPHKTVAVLKNRRWVADYEEGLQKIYYKNNIIAKIYAMADWFSPSDIEAPTLEWVCFYDRKTFKPVMIDDVPDLIFTEVMRDV
;
A
#
# COMPACT_ATOMS: atom_id res chain seq x y z
N LEU A 1 -13.71 -2.32 -17.28
CA LEU A 1 -14.40 -2.30 -15.98
C LEU A 1 -15.08 -3.64 -15.64
N GLN A 2 -15.86 -4.27 -16.54
CA GLN A 2 -16.57 -5.54 -16.25
C GLN A 2 -15.60 -6.68 -15.86
N ARG A 3 -14.47 -6.85 -16.57
CA ARG A 3 -13.45 -7.84 -16.22
C ARG A 3 -12.82 -7.57 -14.86
N TYR A 4 -12.57 -6.32 -14.53
CA TYR A 4 -12.06 -5.94 -13.22
C TYR A 4 -13.05 -6.29 -12.10
N LYS A 5 -14.34 -5.96 -12.27
CA LYS A 5 -15.41 -6.36 -11.32
C LYS A 5 -15.48 -7.87 -11.13
N PHE A 6 -15.35 -8.63 -12.23
CA PHE A 6 -15.33 -10.09 -12.15
C PHE A 6 -14.14 -10.61 -11.33
N LEU A 7 -12.94 -10.08 -11.56
CA LEU A 7 -11.75 -10.46 -10.80
C LEU A 7 -11.90 -10.12 -9.30
N GLN A 8 -12.45 -8.95 -8.97
CA GLN A 8 -12.72 -8.60 -7.56
C GLN A 8 -13.74 -9.55 -6.91
N LYS A 9 -14.79 -9.93 -7.65
CA LYS A 9 -15.78 -10.91 -7.18
C LYS A 9 -15.13 -12.28 -6.96
N PHE A 10 -14.31 -12.75 -7.90
CA PHE A 10 -13.58 -14.01 -7.80
C PHE A 10 -12.70 -14.05 -6.53
N LEU A 11 -11.91 -13.00 -6.28
CA LEU A 11 -11.08 -12.91 -5.07
C LEU A 11 -11.91 -12.89 -3.77
N LYS A 12 -13.09 -12.27 -3.80
CA LYS A 12 -14.02 -12.25 -2.67
C LYS A 12 -14.61 -13.63 -2.39
N GLU A 13 -15.00 -14.36 -3.42
CA GLU A 13 -15.55 -15.72 -3.34
C GLU A 13 -14.50 -16.73 -2.88
N SER A 14 -13.23 -16.49 -3.20
CA SER A 14 -12.09 -17.29 -2.75
C SER A 14 -12.01 -17.44 -1.21
N LYS A 15 -12.51 -16.47 -0.46
CA LYS A 15 -12.47 -16.47 1.02
C LYS A 15 -13.21 -17.64 1.68
N GLN A 16 -14.12 -18.31 0.95
CA GLN A 16 -14.86 -19.47 1.43
C GLN A 16 -14.03 -20.78 1.43
N PHE A 17 -12.88 -20.79 0.75
CA PHE A 17 -12.05 -21.97 0.61
C PHE A 17 -10.90 -22.02 1.64
N GLY A 18 -10.28 -23.20 1.78
CA GLY A 18 -9.12 -23.40 2.65
C GLY A 18 -7.89 -22.59 2.24
N ALA A 19 -6.91 -22.50 3.13
CA ALA A 19 -5.74 -21.62 2.98
C ALA A 19 -4.94 -21.85 1.69
N GLN A 20 -4.71 -23.12 1.31
CA GLN A 20 -3.95 -23.50 0.12
C GLN A 20 -4.64 -23.03 -1.17
N ARG A 21 -5.96 -23.29 -1.31
CA ARG A 21 -6.72 -22.85 -2.47
C ARG A 21 -6.80 -21.34 -2.55
N ARG A 22 -7.01 -20.64 -1.41
CA ARG A 22 -6.98 -19.17 -1.38
C ARG A 22 -5.66 -18.59 -1.85
N ALA A 23 -4.53 -19.21 -1.48
CA ALA A 23 -3.21 -18.76 -1.93
C ALA A 23 -3.06 -18.90 -3.45
N SER A 24 -3.46 -20.05 -4.01
CA SER A 24 -3.44 -20.28 -5.46
C SER A 24 -4.37 -19.33 -6.22
N GLU A 25 -5.59 -19.10 -5.72
CA GLU A 25 -6.54 -18.17 -6.33
C GLU A 25 -6.08 -16.70 -6.22
N ALA A 26 -5.44 -16.32 -5.13
CA ALA A 26 -4.82 -14.99 -4.99
C ALA A 26 -3.70 -14.78 -6.03
N LYS A 27 -2.86 -15.80 -6.27
CA LYS A 27 -1.82 -15.74 -7.31
C LYS A 27 -2.41 -15.67 -8.72
N ALA A 28 -3.46 -16.45 -8.99
CA ALA A 28 -4.19 -16.38 -10.26
C ALA A 28 -4.82 -14.98 -10.49
N PHE A 29 -5.35 -14.37 -9.43
CA PHE A 29 -5.87 -13.00 -9.46
C PHE A 29 -4.78 -11.97 -9.81
N GLU A 30 -3.60 -12.03 -9.20
CA GLU A 30 -2.46 -11.15 -9.50
C GLU A 30 -2.07 -11.25 -10.98
N ILE A 31 -1.84 -12.48 -11.47
CA ILE A 31 -1.49 -12.74 -12.88
C ILE A 31 -2.58 -12.22 -13.83
N SER A 32 -3.85 -12.40 -13.45
CA SER A 32 -4.98 -11.92 -14.25
C SER A 32 -5.05 -10.40 -14.30
N LEU A 33 -4.71 -9.69 -13.21
CA LEU A 33 -4.60 -8.24 -13.19
C LEU A 33 -3.44 -7.74 -14.06
N GLU A 34 -2.27 -8.40 -14.00
CA GLU A 34 -1.14 -8.07 -14.87
C GLU A 34 -1.50 -8.21 -16.34
N ASN A 35 -2.14 -9.33 -16.72
CA ASN A 35 -2.59 -9.56 -18.08
C ASN A 35 -3.66 -8.54 -18.51
N LEU A 36 -4.59 -8.21 -17.61
CA LEU A 36 -5.61 -7.20 -17.89
C LEU A 36 -4.98 -5.81 -18.09
N SER A 37 -3.99 -5.46 -17.27
CA SER A 37 -3.24 -4.20 -17.38
C SER A 37 -2.58 -4.07 -18.76
N ARG A 38 -1.81 -5.07 -19.15
CA ARG A 38 -1.14 -5.10 -20.47
C ARG A 38 -2.12 -5.02 -21.63
N ASN A 39 -3.19 -5.83 -21.58
CA ASN A 39 -4.20 -5.86 -22.65
C ASN A 39 -5.05 -4.59 -22.73
N ALA A 40 -5.17 -3.84 -21.66
CA ALA A 40 -5.89 -2.58 -21.60
C ALA A 40 -4.98 -1.35 -21.87
N GLY A 41 -3.69 -1.56 -22.14
CA GLY A 41 -2.73 -0.51 -22.48
C GLY A 41 -2.20 0.28 -21.28
N TYR A 42 -2.35 -0.24 -20.05
CA TYR A 42 -1.73 0.38 -18.88
C TYR A 42 -0.28 -0.11 -18.71
N SER A 43 0.59 0.78 -18.27
CA SER A 43 2.00 0.47 -18.04
C SER A 43 2.22 -0.51 -16.88
N ASP A 44 1.30 -0.52 -15.91
CA ASP A 44 1.34 -1.38 -14.73
C ASP A 44 -0.05 -1.61 -14.10
N VAL A 45 -0.08 -2.51 -13.12
CA VAL A 45 -1.32 -2.88 -12.41
C VAL A 45 -1.86 -1.73 -11.56
N ILE A 46 -0.99 -0.90 -11.00
CA ILE A 46 -1.39 0.22 -10.13
C ILE A 46 -2.27 1.19 -10.91
N ARG A 47 -1.82 1.58 -12.11
CA ARG A 47 -2.55 2.49 -13.00
C ARG A 47 -3.88 1.91 -13.47
N LEU A 48 -3.89 0.62 -13.83
CA LEU A 48 -5.15 -0.08 -14.14
C LEU A 48 -6.12 0.00 -12.96
N VAL A 49 -5.68 -0.40 -11.78
CA VAL A 49 -6.54 -0.46 -10.58
C VAL A 49 -7.09 0.92 -10.25
N TRP A 50 -6.26 1.95 -10.23
CA TRP A 50 -6.70 3.32 -9.95
C TRP A 50 -7.74 3.83 -10.94
N SER A 51 -7.52 3.61 -12.23
CA SER A 51 -8.50 3.96 -13.27
C SER A 51 -9.83 3.23 -13.07
N MET A 52 -9.78 1.93 -12.76
CA MET A 52 -10.99 1.14 -12.53
C MET A 52 -11.72 1.55 -11.25
N GLU A 53 -11.00 1.84 -10.17
CA GLU A 53 -11.59 2.27 -8.89
C GLU A 53 -12.24 3.67 -9.03
N THR A 54 -11.62 4.59 -9.77
CA THR A 54 -12.25 5.90 -10.08
C THR A 54 -13.52 5.73 -10.92
N ALA A 55 -13.50 4.86 -11.92
CA ALA A 55 -14.72 4.55 -12.70
C ALA A 55 -15.82 3.91 -11.86
N LEU A 56 -15.46 3.10 -10.86
CA LEU A 56 -16.42 2.49 -9.93
C LEU A 56 -17.09 3.53 -9.02
N ILE A 57 -16.33 4.51 -8.54
CA ILE A 57 -16.88 5.60 -7.72
C ILE A 57 -17.99 6.35 -8.46
N ASN A 58 -17.82 6.61 -9.75
CA ASN A 58 -18.83 7.29 -10.56
C ASN A 58 -20.16 6.53 -10.60
N GLU A 59 -20.12 5.20 -10.61
CA GLU A 59 -21.34 4.37 -10.52
C GLU A 59 -21.99 4.42 -9.12
N MET A 60 -21.23 4.78 -8.08
CA MET A 60 -21.67 4.80 -6.68
C MET A 60 -22.11 6.18 -6.19
N GLN A 61 -21.97 7.25 -6.98
CA GLN A 61 -22.27 8.63 -6.58
C GLN A 61 -23.67 8.78 -5.98
N LYS A 62 -24.67 8.11 -6.53
CA LYS A 62 -26.04 8.14 -6.02
C LYS A 62 -26.21 7.73 -4.55
N TYR A 63 -25.24 7.02 -3.98
CA TYR A 63 -25.26 6.59 -2.58
C TYR A 63 -24.62 7.60 -1.62
N PHE A 64 -23.95 8.62 -2.15
CA PHE A 64 -23.42 9.71 -1.34
C PHE A 64 -24.47 10.79 -1.08
N GLU A 65 -25.55 10.81 -1.88
CA GLU A 65 -26.65 11.73 -1.69
C GLU A 65 -27.73 11.15 -0.76
N PRO A 66 -28.38 12.00 0.09
CA PRO A 66 -29.42 11.57 1.00
C PRO A 66 -30.65 11.03 0.26
N LYS A 67 -30.92 9.73 0.37
CA LYS A 67 -32.14 9.10 -0.11
C LYS A 67 -33.16 8.95 1.02
N LYS A 68 -34.36 9.55 0.86
CA LYS A 68 -35.45 9.42 1.81
C LYS A 68 -36.10 8.03 1.71
N ILE A 69 -36.22 7.37 2.85
CA ILE A 69 -37.02 6.15 3.06
C ILE A 69 -37.92 6.45 4.24
N ASP A 70 -39.21 6.67 4.00
CA ASP A 70 -40.17 7.26 4.94
C ASP A 70 -39.66 8.63 5.45
N GLU A 71 -39.45 8.74 6.78
CA GLU A 71 -38.94 9.94 7.46
C GLU A 71 -37.43 9.92 7.69
N ILE A 72 -36.71 8.94 7.12
CA ILE A 72 -35.29 8.74 7.35
C ILE A 72 -34.53 8.94 6.05
N SER A 73 -33.55 9.82 6.06
CA SER A 73 -32.57 9.97 4.99
C SER A 73 -31.42 9.00 5.22
N VAL A 74 -31.02 8.28 4.18
CA VAL A 74 -29.94 7.28 4.23
C VAL A 74 -28.93 7.57 3.13
N PHE A 75 -27.66 7.68 3.49
CA PHE A 75 -26.56 7.93 2.55
C PHE A 75 -25.21 7.44 3.12
N ILE A 76 -24.20 7.37 2.27
CA ILE A 76 -22.81 7.10 2.69
C ILE A 76 -22.08 8.44 2.85
N LYS A 77 -21.44 8.62 3.99
CA LYS A 77 -20.51 9.73 4.24
C LYS A 77 -19.09 9.22 4.24
N ILE A 78 -18.21 9.93 3.56
CA ILE A 78 -16.76 9.73 3.61
C ILE A 78 -16.19 10.78 4.56
N ASP A 79 -15.35 10.36 5.51
CA ASP A 79 -14.70 11.28 6.45
C ASP A 79 -13.38 11.83 5.88
N GLU A 80 -12.76 12.74 6.61
CA GLU A 80 -11.49 13.37 6.29
C GLU A 80 -10.28 12.41 6.16
N PHE A 81 -10.47 11.16 6.55
CA PHE A 81 -9.48 10.08 6.39
C PHE A 81 -9.80 9.12 5.24
N GLY A 82 -10.85 9.38 4.45
CA GLY A 82 -11.30 8.50 3.38
C GLY A 82 -12.11 7.28 3.84
N LYS A 83 -12.45 7.18 5.14
CA LYS A 83 -13.26 6.08 5.67
C LYS A 83 -14.73 6.34 5.45
N THR A 84 -15.45 5.31 5.11
CA THR A 84 -16.86 5.36 4.75
C THR A 84 -17.75 4.84 5.86
N LYS A 85 -18.91 5.50 6.06
CA LYS A 85 -19.96 5.03 6.97
C LYS A 85 -21.33 5.33 6.40
N ILE A 86 -22.30 4.45 6.69
CA ILE A 86 -23.70 4.70 6.38
C ILE A 86 -24.28 5.61 7.45
N VAL A 87 -24.87 6.72 7.01
CA VAL A 87 -25.55 7.70 7.88
C VAL A 87 -27.06 7.52 7.77
N PHE A 88 -27.73 7.50 8.91
CA PHE A 88 -29.18 7.53 9.04
C PHE A 88 -29.55 8.84 9.72
N GLU A 89 -30.38 9.64 9.07
CA GLU A 89 -30.77 10.96 9.57
C GLU A 89 -32.30 11.08 9.60
N LYS A 90 -32.85 11.58 10.70
CA LYS A 90 -34.25 11.88 10.85
C LYS A 90 -34.42 13.33 11.33
N ASN A 91 -35.17 14.16 10.59
CA ASN A 91 -35.41 15.56 10.92
C ASN A 91 -34.13 16.35 11.24
N GLY A 92 -33.09 16.18 10.42
CA GLY A 92 -31.80 16.85 10.59
C GLY A 92 -30.91 16.28 11.72
N LYS A 93 -31.33 15.21 12.40
CA LYS A 93 -30.55 14.58 13.46
C LYS A 93 -30.02 13.21 13.04
N VAL A 94 -28.70 13.02 13.15
CA VAL A 94 -28.06 11.74 12.86
C VAL A 94 -28.43 10.73 13.96
N LEU A 95 -28.90 9.56 13.51
CA LEU A 95 -29.25 8.45 14.39
C LEU A 95 -28.00 7.61 14.72
N LYS A 96 -27.84 7.23 15.96
CA LYS A 96 -26.69 6.40 16.42
C LYS A 96 -26.69 4.99 15.82
N THR A 97 -27.88 4.45 15.52
CA THR A 97 -28.06 3.08 15.02
C THR A 97 -29.08 3.02 13.92
N MET A 98 -28.98 1.99 13.07
CA MET A 98 -29.96 1.74 12.01
C MET A 98 -31.33 1.42 12.63
N PRO A 99 -32.40 2.13 12.25
CA PRO A 99 -33.75 1.85 12.70
C PRO A 99 -34.23 0.45 12.30
N ALA A 100 -34.86 -0.27 13.24
CA ALA A 100 -35.27 -1.67 13.03
C ALA A 100 -36.22 -1.85 11.81
N LYS A 101 -37.07 -0.86 11.52
CA LYS A 101 -38.01 -0.87 10.38
C LYS A 101 -37.30 -0.90 9.02
N LEU A 102 -36.04 -0.46 8.94
CA LEU A 102 -35.24 -0.44 7.69
C LEU A 102 -34.49 -1.76 7.41
N LYS A 103 -34.43 -2.69 8.36
CA LYS A 103 -33.61 -3.93 8.24
C LYS A 103 -33.91 -4.78 7.00
N LYS A 104 -35.18 -4.81 6.56
CA LYS A 104 -35.63 -5.61 5.41
C LYS A 104 -35.78 -4.78 4.13
N ASN A 105 -35.35 -3.52 4.13
CA ASN A 105 -35.46 -2.66 2.95
C ASN A 105 -34.33 -3.00 1.95
N LYS A 106 -34.71 -3.24 0.70
CA LYS A 106 -33.76 -3.61 -0.38
C LYS A 106 -32.64 -2.58 -0.57
N TYR A 107 -32.97 -1.29 -0.49
CA TYR A 107 -31.96 -0.22 -0.61
C TYR A 107 -30.94 -0.28 0.53
N ILE A 108 -31.35 -0.71 1.72
CA ILE A 108 -30.41 -0.87 2.85
C ILE A 108 -29.44 -2.02 2.61
N GLU A 109 -29.85 -3.08 1.95
CA GLU A 109 -28.96 -4.18 1.56
C GLU A 109 -27.95 -3.71 0.50
N GLU A 110 -28.45 -2.98 -0.51
CA GLU A 110 -27.61 -2.39 -1.56
C GLU A 110 -26.56 -1.42 -0.99
N ILE A 111 -26.96 -0.45 -0.15
CA ILE A 111 -26.03 0.55 0.41
C ILE A 111 -25.02 -0.07 1.37
N LYS A 112 -25.37 -1.14 2.07
CA LYS A 112 -24.42 -1.90 2.91
C LYS A 112 -23.33 -2.57 2.05
N GLU A 113 -23.72 -3.17 0.94
CA GLU A 113 -22.76 -3.79 0.04
C GLU A 113 -21.85 -2.74 -0.61
N VAL A 114 -22.40 -1.60 -1.02
CA VAL A 114 -21.61 -0.46 -1.53
C VAL A 114 -20.63 0.05 -0.47
N ASN A 115 -21.08 0.29 0.75
CA ASN A 115 -20.20 0.75 1.83
C ASN A 115 -19.07 -0.26 2.13
N LYS A 116 -19.37 -1.55 2.05
CA LYS A 116 -18.37 -2.60 2.18
C LYS A 116 -17.33 -2.54 1.06
N ASN A 117 -17.78 -2.37 -0.19
CA ASN A 117 -16.88 -2.26 -1.35
C ASN A 117 -15.98 -1.02 -1.24
N LEU A 118 -16.50 0.12 -0.80
CA LEU A 118 -15.73 1.34 -0.55
C LEU A 118 -14.71 1.16 0.59
N THR A 119 -15.09 0.46 1.66
CA THR A 119 -14.16 0.13 2.75
C THR A 119 -13.02 -0.79 2.26
N GLU A 120 -13.33 -1.73 1.38
CA GLU A 120 -12.32 -2.60 0.77
C GLU A 120 -11.43 -1.81 -0.22
N GLN A 121 -11.99 -0.87 -0.98
CA GLN A 121 -11.26 0.06 -1.84
C GLN A 121 -10.26 0.89 -1.02
N TYR A 122 -10.71 1.51 0.07
CA TYR A 122 -9.83 2.25 0.98
C TYR A 122 -8.63 1.43 1.43
N ARG A 123 -8.84 0.18 1.85
CA ARG A 123 -7.76 -0.71 2.31
C ARG A 123 -6.79 -1.06 1.19
N ARG A 124 -7.31 -1.35 -0.01
CA ARG A 124 -6.48 -1.64 -1.18
C ARG A 124 -5.65 -0.43 -1.59
N SER A 125 -6.28 0.74 -1.69
CA SER A 125 -5.60 1.97 -2.08
C SER A 125 -4.50 2.35 -1.09
N LYS A 126 -4.79 2.27 0.21
CA LYS A 126 -3.78 2.49 1.26
C LYS A 126 -2.56 1.57 1.07
N LYS A 127 -2.79 0.26 0.87
CA LYS A 127 -1.72 -0.70 0.66
C LYS A 127 -0.93 -0.42 -0.62
N MET A 128 -1.62 -0.13 -1.73
CA MET A 128 -0.97 0.18 -3.01
C MET A 128 -0.13 1.45 -2.95
N LEU A 129 -0.57 2.48 -2.24
CA LEU A 129 0.21 3.71 -2.03
C LEU A 129 1.47 3.45 -1.20
N GLU A 130 1.37 2.62 -0.15
CA GLU A 130 2.54 2.20 0.63
C GLU A 130 3.53 1.40 -0.22
N GLU A 131 3.06 0.43 -1.00
CA GLU A 131 3.88 -0.35 -1.92
C GLU A 131 4.52 0.51 -3.02
N ALA A 132 3.79 1.50 -3.54
CA ALA A 132 4.33 2.46 -4.51
C ALA A 132 5.47 3.30 -3.93
N MET A 133 5.37 3.69 -2.66
CA MET A 133 6.45 4.36 -1.93
C MET A 133 7.65 3.41 -1.74
N GLU A 134 7.43 2.18 -1.30
CA GLU A 134 8.48 1.16 -1.08
C GLU A 134 9.24 0.81 -2.36
N ASP A 135 8.54 0.81 -3.49
CA ASP A 135 9.11 0.50 -4.80
C ASP A 135 9.65 1.75 -5.54
N GLY A 136 9.51 2.94 -4.96
CA GLY A 136 9.89 4.19 -5.60
C GLY A 136 9.16 4.41 -6.93
N THR A 137 7.88 4.02 -7.01
CA THR A 137 7.10 4.14 -8.25
C THR A 137 6.83 5.60 -8.56
N GLU A 138 7.16 6.00 -9.79
CA GLU A 138 6.94 7.35 -10.29
C GLU A 138 5.62 7.44 -11.04
N PHE A 139 4.94 8.57 -10.92
CA PHE A 139 3.68 8.91 -11.55
C PHE A 139 3.79 10.25 -12.25
N TYR A 140 3.03 10.46 -13.31
CA TYR A 140 2.86 11.77 -13.89
C TYR A 140 1.93 12.63 -13.03
N ASN A 141 2.14 13.95 -13.03
CA ASN A 141 1.30 14.87 -12.27
C ASN A 141 -0.20 14.73 -12.62
N TYR A 142 -0.55 14.58 -13.89
CA TYR A 142 -1.93 14.36 -14.30
C TYR A 142 -2.54 13.07 -13.73
N GLU A 143 -1.73 12.02 -13.48
CA GLU A 143 -2.21 10.76 -12.88
C GLU A 143 -2.60 10.96 -11.42
N ILE A 144 -1.80 11.71 -10.66
CA ILE A 144 -2.11 12.04 -9.27
C ILE A 144 -3.32 12.98 -9.21
N LYS A 145 -3.39 13.97 -10.11
CA LYS A 145 -4.53 14.88 -10.21
C LYS A 145 -5.85 14.12 -10.45
N ASN A 146 -5.86 13.18 -11.39
CA ASN A 146 -7.03 12.33 -11.64
C ASN A 146 -7.39 11.44 -10.42
N LEU A 147 -6.40 11.00 -9.67
CA LEU A 147 -6.62 10.16 -8.50
C LEU A 147 -7.21 10.96 -7.33
N MET A 148 -6.89 12.26 -7.24
CA MET A 148 -7.49 13.20 -6.27
C MET A 148 -8.99 13.42 -6.49
N GLU A 149 -9.54 13.11 -7.68
CA GLU A 149 -10.99 13.13 -7.91
C GLU A 149 -11.75 12.01 -7.20
N ASN A 150 -11.04 10.97 -6.74
CA ASN A 150 -11.66 9.87 -6.02
C ASN A 150 -11.79 10.20 -4.53
N PRO A 151 -13.00 10.38 -3.99
CA PRO A 151 -13.21 10.87 -2.62
C PRO A 151 -12.79 9.89 -1.52
N VAL A 152 -12.51 8.62 -1.85
CA VAL A 152 -11.95 7.63 -0.92
C VAL A 152 -10.42 7.69 -0.91
N ILE A 153 -9.80 8.06 -2.03
CA ILE A 153 -8.35 8.03 -2.21
C ILE A 153 -7.73 9.41 -1.92
N SER A 154 -8.38 10.50 -2.33
CA SER A 154 -7.90 11.87 -2.09
C SER A 154 -7.43 12.10 -0.65
N PRO A 155 -8.21 11.76 0.39
CA PRO A 155 -7.77 11.97 1.78
C PRO A 155 -6.53 11.16 2.18
N LEU A 156 -6.23 10.07 1.45
CA LEU A 156 -5.00 9.30 1.67
C LEU A 156 -3.79 10.04 1.10
N LEU A 157 -3.97 10.74 -0.03
CA LEU A 157 -2.90 11.49 -0.71
C LEU A 157 -2.62 12.84 -0.04
N ASP A 158 -3.64 13.51 0.49
CA ASP A 158 -3.55 14.86 1.08
C ASP A 158 -2.50 14.97 2.20
N THR A 159 -2.25 13.86 2.89
CA THR A 159 -1.30 13.82 4.02
C THR A 159 0.07 13.27 3.65
N LEU A 160 0.25 12.82 2.41
CA LEU A 160 1.52 12.24 1.96
C LEU A 160 2.46 13.34 1.40
N VAL A 161 3.73 13.16 1.69
CA VAL A 161 4.78 13.97 1.09
C VAL A 161 5.19 13.35 -0.24
N PHE A 162 5.23 14.17 -1.27
CA PHE A 162 5.69 13.77 -2.61
C PHE A 162 7.06 14.35 -2.90
N LYS A 163 7.77 13.70 -3.80
CA LYS A 163 9.06 14.15 -4.33
C LYS A 163 8.98 14.27 -5.84
N SER A 164 9.37 15.43 -6.36
CA SER A 164 9.62 15.64 -7.78
C SER A 164 11.02 16.23 -7.94
N GLU A 165 11.93 15.51 -8.57
CA GLU A 165 13.36 15.85 -8.62
C GLU A 165 13.95 16.09 -7.20
N ASN A 166 14.37 17.31 -6.90
CA ASN A 166 14.91 17.71 -5.59
C ASN A 166 13.86 18.35 -4.66
N ASN A 167 12.62 18.52 -5.14
CA ASN A 167 11.57 19.18 -4.41
C ASN A 167 10.74 18.17 -3.62
N LEU A 168 10.41 18.52 -2.38
CA LEU A 168 9.56 17.77 -1.47
C LEU A 168 8.38 18.65 -1.05
N GLY A 169 7.18 18.10 -1.01
CA GLY A 169 5.98 18.82 -0.58
C GLY A 169 4.74 17.94 -0.49
N TYR A 170 3.71 18.47 0.15
CA TYR A 170 2.37 17.92 0.09
C TYR A 170 1.75 18.26 -1.26
N TYR A 171 1.00 17.31 -1.83
CA TYR A 171 0.36 17.55 -3.12
C TYR A 171 -0.91 18.40 -2.96
N SER A 172 -1.03 19.44 -3.75
CA SER A 172 -2.20 20.33 -3.78
C SER A 172 -2.44 20.84 -5.18
N ASP A 173 -3.55 20.48 -5.78
CA ASP A 173 -4.04 20.95 -7.09
C ASP A 173 -2.98 21.06 -8.19
N GLY A 174 -2.22 19.99 -8.38
CA GLY A 174 -1.19 19.92 -9.42
C GLY A 174 0.15 20.54 -9.04
N SER A 175 0.32 20.96 -7.80
CA SER A 175 1.52 21.59 -7.26
C SER A 175 2.03 20.85 -6.04
N LEU A 176 3.28 21.09 -5.64
CA LEU A 176 3.80 20.69 -4.32
C LEU A 176 3.83 21.90 -3.40
N VAL A 177 3.31 21.75 -2.20
CA VAL A 177 3.41 22.74 -1.12
C VAL A 177 4.45 22.25 -0.13
N THR A 178 5.56 22.98 -0.01
CA THR A 178 6.64 22.60 0.92
C THR A 178 6.20 22.80 2.37
N VAL A 179 6.95 22.23 3.31
CA VAL A 179 6.70 22.43 4.75
C VAL A 179 6.71 23.89 5.17
N ASN A 180 7.43 24.76 4.43
CA ASN A 180 7.51 26.19 4.67
C ASN A 180 6.42 26.99 3.93
N GLY A 181 5.50 26.31 3.23
CA GLY A 181 4.39 26.95 2.51
C GLY A 181 4.75 27.48 1.11
N GLU A 182 5.94 27.19 0.60
CA GLU A 182 6.31 27.51 -0.77
C GLU A 182 5.54 26.60 -1.75
N ILE A 183 4.96 27.20 -2.79
CA ILE A 183 4.23 26.47 -3.83
C ILE A 183 5.15 26.24 -5.02
N ILE A 184 5.29 25.00 -5.43
CA ILE A 184 6.09 24.57 -6.57
C ILE A 184 5.12 24.01 -7.60
N GLU A 185 4.85 24.78 -8.65
CA GLU A 185 3.99 24.34 -9.74
C GLU A 185 4.64 23.18 -10.51
N LEU A 186 3.84 22.19 -10.88
CA LEU A 186 4.27 21.05 -11.66
C LEU A 186 3.54 21.02 -13.00
N GLU A 187 4.29 20.88 -14.08
CA GLU A 187 3.72 20.59 -15.39
C GLU A 187 2.97 19.24 -15.37
N GLU A 188 1.96 19.08 -16.21
CA GLU A 188 1.14 17.85 -16.26
C GLU A 188 1.97 16.57 -16.48
N ASN A 189 3.01 16.65 -17.31
CA ASN A 189 3.90 15.54 -17.61
C ASN A 189 5.10 15.43 -16.65
N LYS A 190 5.14 16.26 -15.59
CA LYS A 190 6.19 16.17 -14.58
C LYS A 190 6.02 14.89 -13.78
N MET A 191 7.12 14.16 -13.59
CA MET A 191 7.12 12.96 -12.77
C MET A 191 7.30 13.29 -11.31
N LEU A 192 6.55 12.59 -10.47
CA LEU A 192 6.66 12.66 -9.02
C LEU A 192 6.43 11.25 -8.42
N LYS A 193 6.94 11.04 -7.23
CA LYS A 193 6.72 9.81 -6.46
C LYS A 193 6.29 10.14 -5.04
N ILE A 194 5.67 9.19 -4.35
CA ILE A 194 5.49 9.29 -2.90
C ILE A 194 6.87 9.21 -2.28
N ALA A 195 7.27 10.25 -1.54
CA ALA A 195 8.59 10.33 -0.94
C ALA A 195 8.77 9.22 0.11
N HIS A 196 9.85 8.47 0.03
CA HIS A 196 10.26 7.56 1.09
C HIS A 196 10.95 8.33 2.23
N ALA A 197 10.94 7.83 3.47
CA ALA A 197 11.67 8.46 4.56
C ALA A 197 13.17 8.65 4.24
N LEU A 198 13.74 7.78 3.43
CA LEU A 198 15.11 7.93 2.91
C LEU A 198 15.29 9.15 2.01
N ASP A 199 14.28 9.51 1.21
CA ASP A 199 14.31 10.74 0.40
C ASP A 199 14.34 11.99 1.30
N LEU A 200 13.55 11.97 2.39
CA LEU A 200 13.51 13.04 3.39
C LEU A 200 14.84 13.14 4.14
N TYR A 201 15.41 12.01 4.53
CA TYR A 201 16.72 11.93 5.18
C TYR A 201 17.83 12.50 4.28
N ASN A 202 17.89 12.04 3.04
CA ASN A 202 18.91 12.47 2.07
C ASN A 202 18.79 13.97 1.70
N SER A 203 17.59 14.53 1.78
CA SER A 203 17.37 15.98 1.55
C SER A 203 17.75 16.85 2.75
N GLY A 204 18.02 16.27 3.91
CA GLY A 204 18.24 16.98 5.17
C GLY A 204 16.97 17.58 5.80
N LYS A 205 15.77 17.37 5.21
CA LYS A 205 14.49 17.95 5.64
C LYS A 205 13.64 17.01 6.49
N TRP A 206 14.14 15.85 6.85
CA TRP A 206 13.33 14.84 7.55
C TRP A 206 12.74 15.35 8.87
N SER A 207 13.54 16.03 9.68
CA SER A 207 13.09 16.59 10.97
C SER A 207 12.02 17.69 10.80
N GLU A 208 12.09 18.48 9.71
CA GLU A 208 11.09 19.51 9.42
C GLU A 208 9.71 18.89 9.15
N TYR A 209 9.65 17.84 8.33
CA TYR A 209 8.40 17.11 8.06
C TYR A 209 7.88 16.37 9.29
N GLN A 210 8.75 15.79 10.13
CA GLN A 210 8.35 15.19 11.39
C GLN A 210 7.71 16.20 12.34
N GLN A 211 8.34 17.38 12.46
CA GLN A 211 7.82 18.49 13.27
C GLN A 211 6.48 19.01 12.74
N ASP A 212 6.35 19.15 11.43
CA ASP A 212 5.11 19.62 10.80
C ASP A 212 3.95 18.68 11.07
N LEU A 213 4.13 17.36 10.84
CA LEU A 213 3.12 16.35 11.12
C LEU A 213 2.73 16.31 12.61
N PHE A 214 3.72 16.44 13.49
CA PHE A 214 3.49 16.45 14.94
C PHE A 214 2.71 17.69 15.38
N THR A 215 3.13 18.88 14.93
CA THR A 215 2.51 20.16 15.32
C THR A 215 1.10 20.31 14.80
N LYS A 216 0.84 19.82 13.56
CA LYS A 216 -0.49 19.86 12.93
C LYS A 216 -1.36 18.66 13.26
N GLU A 217 -0.86 17.71 14.07
CA GLU A 217 -1.54 16.46 14.40
C GLU A 217 -1.98 15.64 13.18
N ILE A 218 -1.22 15.72 12.05
CA ILE A 218 -1.54 15.04 10.81
C ILE A 218 -1.31 13.54 10.95
N LYS A 219 -2.35 12.76 10.62
CA LYS A 219 -2.30 11.29 10.63
C LYS A 219 -2.16 10.75 9.22
N GLN A 220 -0.98 10.30 8.87
CA GLN A 220 -0.73 9.66 7.58
C GLN A 220 -1.40 8.26 7.51
N PRO A 221 -1.80 7.81 6.29
CA PRO A 221 -2.44 6.51 6.12
C PRO A 221 -1.52 5.33 6.50
N PHE A 222 -0.22 5.49 6.34
CA PHE A 222 0.83 4.55 6.74
C PHE A 222 2.03 5.33 7.27
N LYS A 223 2.98 4.64 7.88
CA LYS A 223 4.24 5.26 8.32
C LYS A 223 5.06 5.67 7.09
N GLN A 224 4.97 6.92 6.70
CA GLN A 224 5.80 7.52 5.67
C GLN A 224 6.95 8.32 6.30
N VAL A 225 6.62 9.47 6.90
CA VAL A 225 7.62 10.38 7.51
C VAL A 225 8.25 9.77 8.76
N PHE A 226 7.49 8.99 9.53
CA PHE A 226 8.00 8.26 10.70
C PHE A 226 8.40 6.81 10.38
N ARG A 227 8.73 6.51 9.10
CA ARG A 227 9.23 5.20 8.70
C ARG A 227 10.67 5.03 9.14
N GLU A 228 10.97 3.90 9.75
CA GLU A 228 12.32 3.53 10.12
C GLU A 228 13.17 3.35 8.85
N ILE A 229 14.39 3.90 8.84
CA ILE A 229 15.35 3.74 7.77
C ILE A 229 16.61 3.06 8.27
N TYR A 230 17.23 2.29 7.40
CA TYR A 230 18.45 1.57 7.65
C TYR A 230 19.48 1.93 6.57
N VAL A 231 20.51 2.65 6.97
CA VAL A 231 21.62 2.98 6.08
C VAL A 231 22.71 1.91 6.18
N LYS A 232 23.45 1.70 5.11
CA LYS A 232 24.59 0.78 5.05
C LYS A 232 25.68 1.25 6.01
N THR A 233 26.18 0.36 6.84
CA THR A 233 27.25 0.67 7.81
C THR A 233 28.63 0.41 7.22
N ALA A 234 29.67 0.90 7.91
CA ALA A 234 31.06 0.63 7.51
C ALA A 234 31.38 -0.87 7.50
N ASP A 235 30.77 -1.64 8.43
CA ASP A 235 30.97 -3.09 8.55
C ASP A 235 30.28 -3.88 7.43
N GLU A 236 29.32 -3.30 6.74
CA GLU A 236 28.57 -3.90 5.62
C GLU A 236 29.22 -3.59 4.27
N LYS A 237 30.04 -2.55 4.19
CA LYS A 237 30.74 -2.18 2.95
C LYS A 237 31.73 -3.26 2.52
N GLY A 238 31.74 -3.53 1.22
CA GLY A 238 32.60 -4.55 0.62
C GLY A 238 32.18 -5.98 0.97
N LYS A 239 30.98 -6.22 1.49
CA LYS A 239 30.45 -7.56 1.79
C LYS A 239 29.23 -7.87 0.94
N ASP A 240 28.95 -9.15 0.75
CA ASP A 240 27.77 -9.67 0.04
C ASP A 240 26.63 -10.05 0.98
N ASN A 241 26.82 -9.88 2.30
CA ASN A 241 25.81 -10.16 3.32
C ASN A 241 25.91 -9.18 4.49
N SER A 242 24.80 -8.97 5.19
CA SER A 242 24.71 -8.21 6.43
C SER A 242 24.53 -9.16 7.62
N LEU A 243 25.37 -8.99 8.62
CA LEU A 243 25.33 -9.69 9.91
C LEU A 243 24.69 -8.83 11.00
N ARG A 244 24.06 -7.71 10.67
CA ARG A 244 23.52 -6.71 11.63
C ARG A 244 22.62 -7.33 12.69
N TYR A 245 21.84 -8.33 12.31
CA TYR A 245 20.91 -9.01 13.20
C TYR A 245 21.28 -10.47 13.47
N ALA A 246 22.52 -10.88 13.13
CA ALA A 246 23.00 -12.23 13.41
C ALA A 246 22.88 -12.56 14.90
N GLY A 247 22.43 -13.78 15.20
CA GLY A 247 22.26 -14.26 16.56
C GLY A 247 20.91 -13.90 17.22
N HIS A 248 20.06 -13.07 16.58
CA HIS A 248 18.73 -12.81 17.09
C HIS A 248 17.82 -14.03 16.91
N GLN A 249 17.13 -14.43 17.98
CA GLN A 249 16.14 -15.52 17.90
C GLN A 249 14.91 -15.09 17.14
N ILE A 250 14.41 -15.96 16.30
CA ILE A 250 13.21 -15.75 15.49
C ILE A 250 12.13 -16.77 15.85
N GLN A 251 10.87 -16.39 15.61
CA GLN A 251 9.70 -17.26 15.70
C GLN A 251 9.23 -17.58 14.27
N PRO A 252 9.60 -18.71 13.67
CA PRO A 252 9.41 -18.97 12.23
C PRO A 252 7.96 -18.78 11.78
N HIS A 253 7.01 -19.32 12.53
CA HIS A 253 5.59 -19.21 12.20
C HIS A 253 5.11 -17.75 12.13
N LYS A 254 5.47 -16.95 13.13
CA LYS A 254 5.10 -15.54 13.21
C LYS A 254 5.82 -14.72 12.15
N THR A 255 7.10 -15.00 11.94
CA THR A 255 7.94 -14.35 10.92
C THR A 255 7.35 -14.54 9.52
N VAL A 256 7.04 -15.78 9.12
CA VAL A 256 6.39 -16.08 7.83
C VAL A 256 5.05 -15.35 7.70
N ALA A 257 4.22 -15.36 8.75
CA ALA A 257 2.91 -14.70 8.72
C ALA A 257 3.00 -13.18 8.52
N VAL A 258 3.97 -12.52 9.18
CA VAL A 258 4.19 -11.07 9.04
C VAL A 258 4.81 -10.74 7.68
N LEU A 259 5.88 -11.43 7.29
CA LEU A 259 6.63 -11.14 6.07
C LEU A 259 5.84 -11.45 4.80
N LYS A 260 4.95 -12.42 4.81
CA LYS A 260 4.04 -12.69 3.69
C LYS A 260 3.20 -11.46 3.32
N ASN A 261 2.77 -10.66 4.29
CA ASN A 261 2.03 -9.42 4.04
C ASN A 261 2.91 -8.31 3.43
N ARG A 262 4.24 -8.46 3.51
CA ARG A 262 5.26 -7.56 2.96
C ARG A 262 5.91 -8.10 1.69
N ARG A 263 5.21 -9.01 0.98
CA ARG A 263 5.62 -9.60 -0.31
C ARG A 263 6.82 -10.56 -0.22
N TRP A 264 7.15 -11.06 0.98
CA TRP A 264 8.09 -12.16 1.12
C TRP A 264 7.41 -13.48 0.79
N VAL A 265 8.17 -14.38 0.19
CA VAL A 265 7.72 -15.73 -0.15
C VAL A 265 8.61 -16.71 0.58
N ALA A 266 7.99 -17.71 1.22
CA ALA A 266 8.71 -18.86 1.74
C ALA A 266 8.82 -19.90 0.62
N ASP A 267 10.04 -20.29 0.33
CA ASP A 267 10.39 -21.34 -0.64
C ASP A 267 11.05 -22.50 0.09
N TYR A 268 10.84 -23.72 -0.42
CA TYR A 268 11.35 -24.92 0.24
C TYR A 268 12.89 -25.00 0.19
N GLU A 269 13.47 -24.64 -0.97
CA GLU A 269 14.91 -24.73 -1.18
C GLU A 269 15.64 -23.44 -0.81
N GLU A 270 14.98 -22.28 -1.05
CA GLU A 270 15.60 -20.98 -1.02
C GLU A 270 15.32 -20.18 0.27
N GLY A 271 14.43 -20.70 1.13
CA GLY A 271 14.04 -20.02 2.37
C GLY A 271 13.13 -18.82 2.18
N LEU A 272 13.30 -17.76 2.99
CA LEU A 272 12.54 -16.54 2.86
C LEU A 272 13.18 -15.58 1.87
N GLN A 273 12.43 -15.23 0.81
CA GLN A 273 12.92 -14.35 -0.24
C GLN A 273 11.89 -13.28 -0.64
N LYS A 274 12.39 -12.11 -1.07
CA LYS A 274 11.60 -11.00 -1.64
C LYS A 274 12.22 -10.58 -2.96
N ILE A 275 11.41 -10.51 -4.01
CA ILE A 275 11.89 -10.24 -5.37
C ILE A 275 11.54 -8.82 -5.79
N TYR A 276 12.56 -8.07 -6.17
CA TYR A 276 12.47 -6.73 -6.75
C TYR A 276 12.68 -6.80 -8.26
N TYR A 277 11.58 -7.03 -9.00
CA TYR A 277 11.62 -7.29 -10.45
C TYR A 277 12.25 -6.14 -11.25
N LYS A 278 11.92 -4.89 -10.92
CA LYS A 278 12.45 -3.70 -11.60
C LYS A 278 13.97 -3.58 -11.47
N ASN A 279 14.49 -3.95 -10.32
CA ASN A 279 15.91 -3.83 -9.99
C ASN A 279 16.70 -5.12 -10.26
N ASN A 280 16.00 -6.19 -10.65
CA ASN A 280 16.60 -7.51 -10.88
C ASN A 280 17.30 -8.08 -9.65
N ILE A 281 16.78 -7.81 -8.44
CA ILE A 281 17.37 -8.23 -7.16
C ILE A 281 16.42 -9.19 -6.44
N ILE A 282 17.02 -10.21 -5.81
CA ILE A 282 16.40 -11.07 -4.82
C ILE A 282 17.05 -10.79 -3.48
N ALA A 283 16.26 -10.40 -2.47
CA ALA A 283 16.70 -10.35 -1.08
C ALA A 283 16.36 -11.65 -0.39
N LYS A 284 17.25 -12.18 0.44
CA LYS A 284 17.05 -13.41 1.22
C LYS A 284 17.41 -13.18 2.68
N ILE A 285 16.59 -13.77 3.56
CA ILE A 285 16.84 -13.87 4.99
C ILE A 285 17.23 -15.31 5.28
N TYR A 286 18.40 -15.52 5.84
CA TYR A 286 18.89 -16.85 6.19
C TYR A 286 18.85 -17.09 7.70
N ALA A 287 18.20 -18.19 8.06
CA ALA A 287 18.22 -18.78 9.38
C ALA A 287 17.97 -20.29 9.22
N MET A 288 18.54 -21.10 10.10
CA MET A 288 18.30 -22.56 10.10
C MET A 288 16.88 -22.87 10.59
N ALA A 289 15.89 -22.63 9.74
CA ALA A 289 14.48 -22.84 10.01
C ALA A 289 13.77 -23.46 8.81
N ASP A 290 12.78 -24.31 9.06
CA ASP A 290 11.85 -24.72 8.00
C ASP A 290 10.80 -23.61 7.79
N TRP A 291 11.01 -22.80 6.76
CA TRP A 291 10.15 -21.68 6.42
C TRP A 291 8.86 -22.11 5.72
N PHE A 292 8.85 -23.30 5.12
CA PHE A 292 7.70 -23.82 4.39
C PHE A 292 6.66 -24.44 5.33
N SER A 293 7.15 -25.20 6.33
CA SER A 293 6.34 -25.78 7.40
C SER A 293 6.83 -25.28 8.77
N PRO A 294 6.67 -23.98 9.06
CA PRO A 294 7.28 -23.37 10.22
C PRO A 294 6.77 -24.00 11.51
N SER A 295 7.68 -24.25 12.45
CA SER A 295 7.40 -24.73 13.79
C SER A 295 7.99 -23.76 14.81
N ASP A 296 7.22 -23.48 15.88
CA ASP A 296 7.69 -22.65 17.00
C ASP A 296 8.35 -23.50 18.12
N ILE A 297 8.54 -24.79 17.90
CA ILE A 297 9.21 -25.69 18.87
C ILE A 297 10.70 -25.36 18.97
N GLU A 298 11.29 -24.97 17.84
CA GLU A 298 12.67 -24.51 17.77
C GLU A 298 12.71 -23.00 17.57
N ALA A 299 13.58 -22.31 18.29
CA ALA A 299 13.82 -20.89 18.15
C ALA A 299 15.15 -20.64 17.41
N PRO A 300 15.20 -20.80 16.08
CA PRO A 300 16.43 -20.61 15.33
C PRO A 300 16.86 -19.15 15.38
N THR A 301 18.14 -18.94 15.19
CA THR A 301 18.74 -17.61 15.10
C THR A 301 18.87 -17.17 13.67
N LEU A 302 18.69 -15.88 13.44
CA LEU A 302 19.04 -15.25 12.18
C LEU A 302 20.56 -15.31 11.99
N GLU A 303 21.00 -15.66 10.80
CA GLU A 303 22.43 -15.72 10.48
C GLU A 303 22.86 -14.52 9.63
N TRP A 304 22.19 -14.27 8.51
CA TRP A 304 22.48 -13.14 7.64
C TRP A 304 21.32 -12.74 6.75
N VAL A 305 21.45 -11.54 6.18
CA VAL A 305 20.65 -11.03 5.08
C VAL A 305 21.56 -10.84 3.87
N CYS A 306 21.16 -11.32 2.70
CA CYS A 306 21.94 -11.23 1.48
C CYS A 306 21.09 -10.90 0.26
N PHE A 307 21.78 -10.53 -0.82
CA PHE A 307 21.14 -10.10 -2.07
C PHE A 307 21.77 -10.85 -3.25
N TYR A 308 20.92 -11.16 -4.24
CA TYR A 308 21.33 -11.87 -5.45
C TYR A 308 20.81 -11.17 -6.69
N ASP A 309 21.57 -11.19 -7.77
CA ASP A 309 21.03 -10.88 -9.09
C ASP A 309 20.06 -11.97 -9.53
N ARG A 310 18.84 -11.58 -9.88
CA ARG A 310 17.75 -12.51 -10.18
C ARG A 310 17.96 -13.34 -11.45
N LYS A 311 18.75 -12.85 -12.41
CA LYS A 311 19.00 -13.55 -13.67
C LYS A 311 20.18 -14.52 -13.58
N THR A 312 21.22 -14.10 -12.89
CA THR A 312 22.47 -14.85 -12.82
C THR A 312 22.63 -15.66 -11.53
N PHE A 313 21.78 -15.37 -10.53
CA PHE A 313 21.87 -15.93 -9.17
C PHE A 313 23.23 -15.70 -8.50
N LYS A 314 23.98 -14.71 -8.94
CA LYS A 314 25.24 -14.32 -8.30
C LYS A 314 24.97 -13.40 -7.11
N PRO A 315 25.76 -13.51 -6.02
CA PRO A 315 25.69 -12.56 -4.92
C PRO A 315 25.91 -11.13 -5.43
N VAL A 316 25.17 -10.19 -4.86
CA VAL A 316 25.31 -8.76 -5.08
C VAL A 316 25.95 -8.15 -3.85
N MET A 317 27.02 -7.38 -4.03
CA MET A 317 27.66 -6.67 -2.93
C MET A 317 26.67 -5.65 -2.33
N ILE A 318 26.69 -5.50 -1.01
CA ILE A 318 25.80 -4.54 -0.32
C ILE A 318 25.93 -3.13 -0.90
N ASP A 319 27.16 -2.75 -1.26
CA ASP A 319 27.43 -1.43 -1.88
C ASP A 319 26.63 -1.21 -3.18
N ASP A 320 26.41 -2.28 -3.95
CA ASP A 320 25.71 -2.24 -5.24
C ASP A 320 24.16 -2.37 -5.10
N VAL A 321 23.66 -2.72 -3.91
CA VAL A 321 22.22 -2.78 -3.65
C VAL A 321 21.65 -1.36 -3.57
N PRO A 322 20.58 -1.00 -4.30
CA PRO A 322 19.94 0.31 -4.13
C PRO A 322 19.55 0.57 -2.69
N ASP A 323 19.83 1.77 -2.18
CA ASP A 323 19.60 2.12 -0.78
C ASP A 323 18.13 1.95 -0.35
N LEU A 324 17.18 2.22 -1.26
CA LEU A 324 15.76 2.00 -1.01
C LEU A 324 15.44 0.51 -0.75
N ILE A 325 16.03 -0.39 -1.53
CA ILE A 325 15.85 -1.83 -1.35
C ILE A 325 16.53 -2.27 -0.04
N PHE A 326 17.74 -1.82 0.20
CA PHE A 326 18.47 -2.16 1.40
C PHE A 326 17.70 -1.75 2.66
N THR A 327 17.25 -0.49 2.73
CA THR A 327 16.52 0.01 3.90
C THR A 327 15.20 -0.76 4.14
N GLU A 328 14.44 -1.07 3.09
CA GLU A 328 13.18 -1.81 3.21
C GLU A 328 13.39 -3.27 3.61
N VAL A 329 14.43 -3.92 3.10
CA VAL A 329 14.78 -5.29 3.50
C VAL A 329 15.22 -5.33 4.95
N MET A 330 16.10 -4.43 5.37
CA MET A 330 16.59 -4.38 6.77
C MET A 330 15.51 -3.99 7.77
N ARG A 331 14.49 -3.25 7.34
CA ARG A 331 13.31 -2.93 8.13
C ARG A 331 12.37 -4.13 8.28
N ASP A 332 12.33 -5.01 7.30
CA ASP A 332 11.51 -6.22 7.33
C ASP A 332 12.07 -7.28 8.28
N VAL A 333 13.38 -7.28 8.48
CA VAL A 333 14.13 -8.17 9.39
C VAL A 333 14.00 -7.72 10.83
#